data_2eff9eeee109be7b6f82285aed7683ff
#
_entry.id   2eff9eeee109be7b6f82285aed7683ff
#
_cell.length_a   1.000
_cell.length_b   1.000
_cell.length_c   1.000
_cell.angle_alpha   90.00
_cell.angle_beta   90.00
_cell.angle_gamma   90.00
#
_symmetry.space_group_name_H-M   'P 1'
#
loop_
_entity.id
_entity.type
_entity.pdbx_description
1 polymer ?
#
loop_
_entity_poly.entity_id
_entity_poly.type
_entity_poly.pdbx_seq_one_letter_code
_entity_poly.pdbx_strand_id
1 'polypeptide(L)'
;MIETNGIKLRAAVQGSGPLVVMVHGFPESWYSWRHQMGPIADAGFTACAIDVRGYGGSDKPTQVADYSLQQITADVAGVIEALSDDGTGVLIGHDWGAPIVWNTALTRPDRVSAVAGLSVPYTGVPTANFLDVVKAVFTDNGRFFYQVYFQDVGVAEAELEADPAATIRQFYYAISGDAPDGTWPADKPHGATLLDRLPDPKPFPAWLTEADIAYYDSEFRQSGFFGPLSRYRNHGADFEWLQQFKDRQIEQPSLFIGGSRDLVLKMIPGVNPIDIMKPHLPGLRGATVLEGCGHWTQQEQPEAVTKLLVDWLKGL
;
A
#
# COMPACT_ATOMS: atom_id res chain seq x y z
N MET A 1 -8.80 -14.31 12.68
CA MET A 1 -7.33 -14.48 12.72
C MET A 1 -6.97 -15.63 11.79
N ILE A 2 -5.98 -15.43 10.94
CA ILE A 2 -5.47 -16.41 9.98
C ILE A 2 -4.04 -16.73 10.35
N GLU A 3 -3.72 -18.00 10.53
CA GLU A 3 -2.32 -18.44 10.76
C GLU A 3 -1.61 -18.56 9.41
N THR A 4 -0.48 -17.90 9.27
CA THR A 4 0.31 -17.86 8.04
C THR A 4 1.77 -17.57 8.36
N ASN A 5 2.71 -18.23 7.68
CA ASN A 5 4.16 -17.93 7.74
C ASN A 5 4.68 -17.71 9.19
N GLY A 6 4.18 -18.51 10.16
CA GLY A 6 4.60 -18.46 11.56
C GLY A 6 4.03 -17.30 12.38
N ILE A 7 3.08 -16.54 11.85
CA ILE A 7 2.37 -15.45 12.53
C ILE A 7 0.86 -15.56 12.34
N LYS A 8 0.12 -14.70 13.04
CA LYS A 8 -1.34 -14.56 12.91
C LYS A 8 -1.67 -13.19 12.35
N LEU A 9 -2.42 -13.16 11.24
CA LEU A 9 -2.97 -11.94 10.67
C LEU A 9 -4.44 -11.78 11.03
N ARG A 10 -4.84 -10.56 11.42
CA ARG A 10 -6.25 -10.19 11.47
C ARG A 10 -6.76 -10.00 10.04
N ALA A 11 -7.97 -10.53 9.79
CA ALA A 11 -8.68 -10.32 8.55
C ALA A 11 -10.15 -10.06 8.81
N ALA A 12 -10.73 -9.14 8.04
CA ALA A 12 -12.17 -9.01 7.86
C ALA A 12 -12.55 -9.81 6.61
N VAL A 13 -13.53 -10.71 6.73
CA VAL A 13 -13.98 -11.59 5.63
C VAL A 13 -15.47 -11.46 5.45
N GLN A 14 -15.94 -11.34 4.21
CA GLN A 14 -17.35 -11.22 3.85
C GLN A 14 -17.62 -11.90 2.51
N GLY A 15 -18.84 -12.45 2.36
CA GLY A 15 -19.27 -13.11 1.12
C GLY A 15 -18.82 -14.56 0.99
N SER A 16 -19.00 -15.11 -0.21
CA SER A 16 -18.61 -16.48 -0.59
C SER A 16 -18.34 -16.55 -2.09
N GLY A 17 -17.46 -17.45 -2.51
CA GLY A 17 -17.01 -17.62 -3.90
C GLY A 17 -15.50 -17.45 -4.04
N PRO A 18 -14.98 -17.20 -5.24
CA PRO A 18 -13.54 -17.03 -5.45
C PRO A 18 -12.92 -15.98 -4.51
N LEU A 19 -11.74 -16.27 -3.99
CA LEU A 19 -11.08 -15.43 -2.99
C LEU A 19 -10.48 -14.16 -3.60
N VAL A 20 -10.77 -13.00 -2.97
CA VAL A 20 -10.14 -11.71 -3.24
C VAL A 20 -9.49 -11.20 -1.95
N VAL A 21 -8.16 -11.14 -1.91
CA VAL A 21 -7.41 -10.61 -0.76
C VAL A 21 -7.01 -9.16 -1.03
N MET A 22 -7.41 -8.27 -0.12
CA MET A 22 -7.13 -6.85 -0.17
C MET A 22 -6.05 -6.49 0.86
N VAL A 23 -4.97 -5.85 0.40
CA VAL A 23 -3.77 -5.52 1.16
C VAL A 23 -3.61 -4.00 1.23
N HIS A 24 -3.63 -3.44 2.42
CA HIS A 24 -3.48 -2.00 2.66
C HIS A 24 -2.01 -1.56 2.66
N GLY A 25 -1.79 -0.25 2.68
CA GLY A 25 -0.48 0.37 2.77
C GLY A 25 -0.21 1.10 4.09
N PHE A 26 0.55 2.17 4.02
CA PHE A 26 1.00 2.99 5.15
C PHE A 26 0.40 4.40 5.11
N PRO A 27 -0.06 4.92 6.23
CA PRO A 27 -0.40 4.28 7.51
C PRO A 27 -1.89 3.89 7.54
N GLU A 28 -2.21 2.68 7.11
CA GLU A 28 -3.57 2.21 6.95
C GLU A 28 -3.86 0.98 7.84
N SER A 29 -4.96 0.29 7.57
CA SER A 29 -5.36 -1.02 8.11
C SER A 29 -6.35 -1.68 7.12
N TRP A 30 -6.86 -2.89 7.45
CA TRP A 30 -7.94 -3.52 6.69
C TRP A 30 -9.13 -2.59 6.45
N TYR A 31 -9.36 -1.63 7.34
CA TYR A 31 -10.47 -0.69 7.32
C TYR A 31 -10.44 0.26 6.10
N SER A 32 -9.28 0.45 5.49
CA SER A 32 -9.14 1.21 4.24
C SER A 32 -9.98 0.63 3.10
N TRP A 33 -10.34 -0.66 3.19
CA TRP A 33 -11.13 -1.40 2.22
C TRP A 33 -12.63 -1.47 2.56
N ARG A 34 -13.09 -0.78 3.63
CA ARG A 34 -14.48 -0.83 4.13
C ARG A 34 -15.54 -0.59 3.07
N HIS A 35 -15.25 0.25 2.09
CA HIS A 35 -16.18 0.57 1.00
C HIS A 35 -16.21 -0.50 -0.11
N GLN A 36 -15.13 -1.25 -0.31
CA GLN A 36 -15.00 -2.25 -1.36
C GLN A 36 -15.49 -3.64 -0.94
N MET A 37 -15.38 -3.97 0.34
CA MET A 37 -15.69 -5.32 0.86
C MET A 37 -17.12 -5.77 0.55
N GLY A 38 -18.13 -4.96 0.90
CA GLY A 38 -19.54 -5.29 0.65
C GLY A 38 -19.83 -5.52 -0.84
N PRO A 39 -19.55 -4.55 -1.72
CA PRO A 39 -19.79 -4.69 -3.15
C PRO A 39 -19.05 -5.86 -3.83
N ILE A 40 -17.82 -6.18 -3.40
CA ILE A 40 -17.09 -7.35 -3.90
C ILE A 40 -17.76 -8.64 -3.45
N ALA A 41 -18.20 -8.71 -2.19
CA ALA A 41 -18.97 -9.83 -1.67
C ALA A 41 -20.31 -10.01 -2.40
N ASP A 42 -21.05 -8.93 -2.62
CA ASP A 42 -22.32 -8.91 -3.35
C ASP A 42 -22.14 -9.30 -4.84
N ALA A 43 -20.95 -9.12 -5.38
CA ALA A 43 -20.60 -9.56 -6.73
C ALA A 43 -20.28 -11.07 -6.83
N GLY A 44 -20.33 -11.82 -5.73
CA GLY A 44 -20.16 -13.27 -5.68
C GLY A 44 -18.75 -13.74 -5.36
N PHE A 45 -17.95 -12.91 -4.66
CA PHE A 45 -16.61 -13.24 -4.24
C PHE A 45 -16.50 -13.34 -2.71
N THR A 46 -15.49 -14.03 -2.22
CA THR A 46 -15.03 -13.94 -0.84
C THR A 46 -14.08 -12.76 -0.71
N ALA A 47 -14.57 -11.63 -0.19
CA ALA A 47 -13.79 -10.43 0.07
C ALA A 47 -13.04 -10.58 1.41
N CYS A 48 -11.70 -10.52 1.39
CA CYS A 48 -10.85 -10.65 2.56
C CYS A 48 -9.89 -9.44 2.63
N ALA A 49 -10.08 -8.54 3.59
CA ALA A 49 -9.15 -7.45 3.86
C ALA A 49 -8.31 -7.77 5.09
N ILE A 50 -6.99 -7.80 4.95
CA ILE A 50 -6.06 -8.15 6.02
C ILE A 50 -5.44 -6.91 6.67
N ASP A 51 -5.09 -7.00 7.95
CA ASP A 51 -4.02 -6.17 8.51
C ASP A 51 -2.69 -6.82 8.17
N VAL A 52 -1.81 -6.09 7.50
CA VAL A 52 -0.43 -6.53 7.26
C VAL A 52 0.29 -6.74 8.60
N ARG A 53 1.28 -7.63 8.64
CA ARG A 53 2.09 -7.81 9.87
C ARG A 53 2.57 -6.47 10.41
N GLY A 54 2.52 -6.31 11.73
CA GLY A 54 2.88 -5.06 12.40
C GLY A 54 1.75 -4.04 12.53
N TYR A 55 0.61 -4.26 11.87
CA TYR A 55 -0.54 -3.35 11.91
C TYR A 55 -1.70 -3.93 12.71
N GLY A 56 -2.52 -3.04 13.24
CA GLY A 56 -3.82 -3.34 13.83
C GLY A 56 -3.82 -4.56 14.74
N GLY A 57 -4.67 -5.54 14.44
CA GLY A 57 -4.81 -6.79 15.22
C GLY A 57 -3.85 -7.91 14.83
N SER A 58 -3.01 -7.74 13.81
CA SER A 58 -2.02 -8.74 13.39
C SER A 58 -0.83 -8.83 14.32
N ASP A 59 -0.08 -9.94 14.28
CA ASP A 59 1.16 -10.10 15.06
C ASP A 59 2.20 -9.05 14.67
N LYS A 60 3.03 -8.67 15.65
CA LYS A 60 4.01 -7.59 15.57
C LYS A 60 5.41 -8.09 15.92
N PRO A 61 6.10 -8.77 14.97
CA PRO A 61 7.49 -9.16 15.17
C PRO A 61 8.38 -7.99 15.59
N THR A 62 9.41 -8.26 16.36
CA THR A 62 10.25 -7.21 16.96
C THR A 62 11.53 -6.91 16.17
N GLN A 63 11.83 -7.68 15.13
CA GLN A 63 13.03 -7.49 14.32
C GLN A 63 12.66 -6.77 13.01
N VAL A 64 13.46 -5.80 12.61
CA VAL A 64 13.27 -5.08 11.32
C VAL A 64 13.21 -6.05 10.14
N ALA A 65 14.09 -7.07 10.12
CA ALA A 65 14.16 -8.05 9.03
C ALA A 65 12.88 -8.87 8.83
N ASP A 66 12.04 -8.98 9.87
CA ASP A 66 10.76 -9.69 9.77
C ASP A 66 9.75 -8.97 8.88
N TYR A 67 10.02 -7.73 8.48
CA TYR A 67 9.16 -6.88 7.64
C TYR A 67 9.63 -6.76 6.19
N SER A 68 10.51 -7.67 5.74
CA SER A 68 10.93 -7.73 4.34
C SER A 68 9.80 -8.13 3.40
N LEU A 69 9.89 -7.77 2.12
CA LEU A 69 8.94 -8.23 1.09
C LEU A 69 8.87 -9.76 1.03
N GLN A 70 10.00 -10.44 1.22
CA GLN A 70 10.04 -11.90 1.27
C GLN A 70 9.10 -12.47 2.33
N GLN A 71 9.10 -11.89 3.53
CA GLN A 71 8.23 -12.33 4.62
C GLN A 71 6.77 -11.98 4.33
N ILE A 72 6.49 -10.75 3.91
CA ILE A 72 5.12 -10.28 3.73
C ILE A 72 4.44 -10.96 2.52
N THR A 73 5.17 -11.22 1.43
CA THR A 73 4.62 -11.99 0.30
C THR A 73 4.32 -13.44 0.69
N ALA A 74 5.12 -14.04 1.57
CA ALA A 74 4.83 -15.36 2.13
C ALA A 74 3.57 -15.34 3.02
N ASP A 75 3.36 -14.28 3.79
CA ASP A 75 2.11 -14.12 4.57
C ASP A 75 0.88 -14.11 3.67
N VAL A 76 0.91 -13.27 2.61
CA VAL A 76 -0.22 -13.15 1.67
C VAL A 76 -0.48 -14.47 0.96
N ALA A 77 0.57 -15.20 0.54
CA ALA A 77 0.44 -16.52 -0.06
C ALA A 77 -0.20 -17.52 0.92
N GLY A 78 0.17 -17.49 2.19
CA GLY A 78 -0.43 -18.35 3.21
C GLY A 78 -1.88 -17.96 3.56
N VAL A 79 -2.26 -16.68 3.44
CA VAL A 79 -3.69 -16.28 3.52
C VAL A 79 -4.50 -16.93 2.39
N ILE A 80 -3.96 -16.97 1.17
CA ILE A 80 -4.61 -17.65 0.05
C ILE A 80 -4.74 -19.15 0.36
N GLU A 81 -3.67 -19.79 0.83
CA GLU A 81 -3.70 -21.23 1.22
C GLU A 81 -4.74 -21.54 2.29
N ALA A 82 -4.92 -20.62 3.24
CA ALA A 82 -5.84 -20.83 4.37
C ALA A 82 -7.31 -20.62 4.00
N LEU A 83 -7.63 -19.77 3.02
CA LEU A 83 -8.99 -19.34 2.72
C LEU A 83 -9.52 -19.76 1.36
N SER A 84 -8.66 -20.18 0.44
CA SER A 84 -9.07 -20.53 -0.91
C SER A 84 -9.31 -22.03 -1.04
N ASP A 85 -10.41 -22.42 -1.67
CA ASP A 85 -10.75 -23.83 -1.92
C ASP A 85 -9.90 -24.46 -3.01
N ASP A 86 -9.44 -23.67 -4.00
CA ASP A 86 -8.63 -24.13 -5.14
C ASP A 86 -7.14 -23.77 -4.99
N GLY A 87 -6.77 -23.13 -3.90
CA GLY A 87 -5.41 -22.71 -3.57
C GLY A 87 -4.94 -21.49 -4.34
N THR A 88 -5.85 -20.76 -5.02
CA THR A 88 -5.53 -19.51 -5.74
C THR A 88 -6.42 -18.35 -5.26
N GLY A 89 -5.98 -17.12 -5.51
CA GLY A 89 -6.76 -15.94 -5.17
C GLY A 89 -6.40 -14.73 -6.03
N VAL A 90 -7.33 -13.81 -6.12
CA VAL A 90 -7.09 -12.47 -6.68
C VAL A 90 -6.51 -11.59 -5.59
N LEU A 91 -5.50 -10.81 -5.91
CA LEU A 91 -4.88 -9.85 -5.00
C LEU A 91 -5.19 -8.41 -5.43
N ILE A 92 -5.54 -7.58 -4.46
CA ILE A 92 -5.70 -6.13 -4.65
C ILE A 92 -4.87 -5.42 -3.58
N GLY A 93 -4.01 -4.47 -3.97
CA GLY A 93 -3.14 -3.75 -3.04
C GLY A 93 -3.16 -2.24 -3.27
N HIS A 94 -3.08 -1.46 -2.18
CA HIS A 94 -2.98 -0.01 -2.21
C HIS A 94 -1.71 0.45 -1.49
N ASP A 95 -1.05 1.52 -1.97
CA ASP A 95 0.20 2.07 -1.43
C ASP A 95 1.25 0.96 -1.27
N TRP A 96 1.82 0.69 -0.07
CA TRP A 96 2.69 -0.48 0.16
C TRP A 96 2.02 -1.81 -0.13
N GLY A 97 0.70 -1.90 0.01
CA GLY A 97 -0.06 -3.08 -0.40
C GLY A 97 0.11 -3.40 -1.88
N ALA A 98 0.26 -2.39 -2.76
CA ALA A 98 0.48 -2.63 -4.19
C ALA A 98 1.84 -3.30 -4.47
N PRO A 99 3.02 -2.82 -4.01
CA PRO A 99 4.27 -3.59 -4.09
C PRO A 99 4.19 -4.99 -3.50
N ILE A 100 3.46 -5.18 -2.39
CA ILE A 100 3.28 -6.50 -1.78
C ILE A 100 2.53 -7.43 -2.76
N VAL A 101 1.38 -7.01 -3.29
CA VAL A 101 0.59 -7.89 -4.18
C VAL A 101 1.27 -8.10 -5.53
N TRP A 102 1.96 -7.08 -6.10
CA TRP A 102 2.75 -7.22 -7.31
C TRP A 102 3.86 -8.26 -7.13
N ASN A 103 4.62 -8.15 -6.04
CA ASN A 103 5.72 -9.09 -5.79
C ASN A 103 5.22 -10.48 -5.35
N THR A 104 4.02 -10.60 -4.75
CA THR A 104 3.40 -11.91 -4.52
C THR A 104 3.04 -12.57 -5.85
N ALA A 105 2.45 -11.83 -6.80
CA ALA A 105 2.14 -12.35 -8.13
C ALA A 105 3.40 -12.79 -8.91
N LEU A 106 4.49 -12.00 -8.80
CA LEU A 106 5.78 -12.31 -9.42
C LEU A 106 6.42 -13.59 -8.84
N THR A 107 6.43 -13.73 -7.52
CA THR A 107 7.20 -14.76 -6.80
C THR A 107 6.39 -16.02 -6.56
N ARG A 108 5.06 -15.91 -6.48
CA ARG A 108 4.11 -17.01 -6.24
C ARG A 108 3.01 -17.07 -7.31
N PRO A 109 3.39 -17.16 -8.60
CA PRO A 109 2.40 -17.25 -9.69
C PRO A 109 1.48 -18.47 -9.58
N ASP A 110 1.87 -19.47 -8.80
CA ASP A 110 1.08 -20.65 -8.46
C ASP A 110 -0.11 -20.36 -7.54
N ARG A 111 -0.09 -19.21 -6.86
CA ARG A 111 -1.13 -18.79 -5.88
C ARG A 111 -1.97 -17.61 -6.34
N VAL A 112 -1.51 -16.84 -7.31
CA VAL A 112 -2.17 -15.60 -7.71
C VAL A 112 -2.80 -15.77 -9.09
N SER A 113 -4.14 -15.76 -9.14
CA SER A 113 -4.92 -15.87 -10.37
C SER A 113 -5.03 -14.54 -11.14
N ALA A 114 -5.05 -13.41 -10.41
CA ALA A 114 -5.06 -12.06 -10.98
C ALA A 114 -4.59 -11.04 -9.93
N VAL A 115 -4.14 -9.85 -10.34
CA VAL A 115 -3.60 -8.85 -9.43
C VAL A 115 -3.98 -7.42 -9.83
N ALA A 116 -4.37 -6.59 -8.85
CA ALA A 116 -4.62 -5.17 -9.04
C ALA A 116 -3.79 -4.33 -8.07
N GLY A 117 -3.16 -3.27 -8.56
CA GLY A 117 -2.47 -2.29 -7.73
C GLY A 117 -3.11 -0.93 -7.82
N LEU A 118 -3.24 -0.26 -6.67
CA LEU A 118 -3.77 1.08 -6.53
C LEU A 118 -2.65 2.03 -6.08
N SER A 119 -2.58 3.17 -6.70
CA SER A 119 -1.65 4.29 -6.40
C SER A 119 -0.17 4.04 -6.68
N VAL A 120 0.33 2.82 -6.52
CA VAL A 120 1.74 2.49 -6.79
C VAL A 120 1.87 1.53 -7.97
N PRO A 121 2.42 2.00 -9.09
CA PRO A 121 2.58 1.20 -10.30
C PRO A 121 3.70 0.16 -10.15
N TYR A 122 3.57 -0.96 -10.86
CA TYR A 122 4.65 -1.94 -10.97
C TYR A 122 5.62 -1.56 -12.09
N THR A 123 6.86 -1.35 -11.74
CA THR A 123 7.91 -0.91 -12.68
C THR A 123 8.95 -1.97 -12.98
N GLY A 124 8.62 -3.25 -12.69
CA GLY A 124 9.54 -4.37 -12.82
C GLY A 124 10.40 -4.61 -11.58
N VAL A 125 11.28 -5.61 -11.65
CA VAL A 125 12.28 -5.84 -10.62
C VAL A 125 13.28 -4.68 -10.63
N PRO A 126 13.57 -4.05 -9.47
CA PRO A 126 14.43 -2.87 -9.42
C PRO A 126 15.85 -3.18 -9.89
N THR A 127 16.45 -2.27 -10.65
CA THR A 127 17.83 -2.37 -11.13
C THR A 127 18.86 -1.66 -10.23
N ALA A 128 18.36 -0.93 -9.23
CA ALA A 128 19.17 -0.24 -8.22
C ALA A 128 18.43 -0.24 -6.87
N ASN A 129 19.19 -0.15 -5.77
CA ASN A 129 18.58 0.00 -4.46
C ASN A 129 17.91 1.38 -4.38
N PHE A 130 16.61 1.39 -4.10
CA PHE A 130 15.79 2.60 -4.05
C PHE A 130 16.34 3.65 -3.06
N LEU A 131 16.77 3.22 -1.87
CA LEU A 131 17.32 4.15 -0.88
C LEU A 131 18.59 4.88 -1.36
N ASP A 132 19.45 4.20 -2.10
CA ASP A 132 20.67 4.83 -2.62
C ASP A 132 20.31 5.88 -3.67
N VAL A 133 19.31 5.57 -4.53
CA VAL A 133 18.83 6.54 -5.54
C VAL A 133 18.23 7.77 -4.87
N VAL A 134 17.34 7.61 -3.89
CA VAL A 134 16.68 8.77 -3.25
C VAL A 134 17.64 9.56 -2.35
N LYS A 135 18.63 8.93 -1.72
CA LYS A 135 19.69 9.63 -1.00
C LYS A 135 20.47 10.55 -1.95
N ALA A 136 20.91 10.03 -3.09
CA ALA A 136 21.64 10.82 -4.10
C ALA A 136 20.81 11.99 -4.65
N VAL A 137 19.49 11.78 -4.84
CA VAL A 137 18.59 12.81 -5.40
C VAL A 137 18.17 13.86 -4.36
N PHE A 138 17.94 13.47 -3.12
CA PHE A 138 17.36 14.33 -2.08
C PHE A 138 18.37 14.66 -0.98
N THR A 139 18.83 13.68 -0.22
CA THR A 139 19.62 13.88 1.00
C THR A 139 20.96 14.56 0.71
N ASP A 140 21.69 14.10 -0.32
CA ASP A 140 22.98 14.67 -0.71
C ASP A 140 22.86 16.11 -1.27
N ASN A 141 21.62 16.50 -1.62
CA ASN A 141 21.26 17.86 -2.02
C ASN A 141 20.59 18.66 -0.90
N GLY A 142 20.69 18.21 0.35
CA GLY A 142 20.16 18.91 1.53
C GLY A 142 18.65 18.90 1.66
N ARG A 143 17.93 18.02 0.92
CA ARG A 143 16.48 17.92 0.90
C ARG A 143 15.98 16.71 1.68
N PHE A 144 14.81 16.86 2.28
CA PHE A 144 14.11 15.80 2.99
C PHE A 144 13.53 14.78 2.01
N PHE A 145 13.64 13.49 2.38
CA PHE A 145 12.87 12.42 1.79
C PHE A 145 12.39 11.47 2.90
N TYR A 146 11.08 11.28 3.01
CA TYR A 146 10.45 10.61 4.15
C TYR A 146 10.96 9.17 4.36
N GLN A 147 11.24 8.40 3.30
CA GLN A 147 11.74 7.03 3.47
C GLN A 147 13.20 6.98 3.98
N VAL A 148 13.99 8.04 3.77
CA VAL A 148 15.30 8.16 4.40
C VAL A 148 15.13 8.52 5.88
N TYR A 149 14.21 9.43 6.21
CA TYR A 149 13.86 9.78 7.59
C TYR A 149 13.37 8.57 8.39
N PHE A 150 12.69 7.61 7.77
CA PHE A 150 12.18 6.41 8.43
C PHE A 150 13.25 5.35 8.75
N GLN A 151 14.51 5.53 8.31
CA GLN A 151 15.52 4.48 8.49
C GLN A 151 15.98 4.32 9.94
N ASP A 152 16.07 5.40 10.71
CA ASP A 152 16.49 5.37 12.10
C ASP A 152 15.37 4.91 13.02
N VAL A 153 15.57 3.76 13.68
CA VAL A 153 14.58 3.17 14.58
C VAL A 153 14.33 4.11 15.78
N GLY A 154 13.07 4.34 16.09
CA GLY A 154 12.63 5.19 17.20
C GLY A 154 12.47 6.66 16.86
N VAL A 155 13.05 7.15 15.75
CA VAL A 155 13.00 8.58 15.40
C VAL A 155 11.63 8.94 14.84
N ALA A 156 11.19 8.30 13.78
CA ALA A 156 9.87 8.55 13.20
C ALA A 156 8.74 8.01 14.09
N GLU A 157 8.97 6.90 14.80
CA GLU A 157 8.01 6.39 15.80
C GLU A 157 7.68 7.45 16.83
N ALA A 158 8.68 8.15 17.40
CA ALA A 158 8.45 9.17 18.41
C ALA A 158 7.59 10.34 17.90
N GLU A 159 7.73 10.74 16.63
CA GLU A 159 6.88 11.76 16.03
C GLU A 159 5.46 11.25 15.81
N LEU A 160 5.31 10.10 15.14
CA LEU A 160 4.00 9.62 14.66
C LEU A 160 3.12 9.07 15.80
N GLU A 161 3.72 8.54 16.85
CA GLU A 161 3.04 8.01 18.04
C GLU A 161 2.66 9.09 19.05
N ALA A 162 3.19 10.30 18.95
CA ALA A 162 2.85 11.40 19.84
C ALA A 162 1.35 11.76 19.77
N ASP A 163 0.78 11.77 18.58
CA ASP A 163 -0.65 11.93 18.32
C ASP A 163 -1.04 11.23 17.01
N PRO A 164 -1.38 9.92 17.06
CA PRO A 164 -1.72 9.18 15.86
C PRO A 164 -2.91 9.74 15.08
N ALA A 165 -3.90 10.35 15.75
CA ALA A 165 -5.02 11.00 15.09
C ALA A 165 -4.55 12.22 14.26
N ALA A 166 -3.66 13.05 14.80
CA ALA A 166 -3.07 14.17 14.07
C ALA A 166 -2.17 13.67 12.92
N THR A 167 -1.39 12.60 13.15
CA THR A 167 -0.59 11.94 12.12
C THR A 167 -1.45 11.53 10.92
N ILE A 168 -2.56 10.86 11.16
CA ILE A 168 -3.50 10.44 10.11
C ILE A 168 -4.07 11.67 9.39
N ARG A 169 -4.60 12.67 10.11
CA ARG A 169 -5.19 13.85 9.46
C ARG A 169 -4.19 14.61 8.60
N GLN A 170 -3.01 14.89 9.14
CA GLN A 170 -1.99 15.68 8.44
C GLN A 170 -1.45 14.96 7.22
N PHE A 171 -1.08 13.69 7.39
CA PHE A 171 -0.48 12.91 6.32
C PHE A 171 -1.50 12.57 5.23
N TYR A 172 -2.70 12.12 5.62
CA TYR A 172 -3.76 11.80 4.66
C TYR A 172 -4.16 13.03 3.83
N TYR A 173 -4.36 14.17 4.50
CA TYR A 173 -4.71 15.40 3.78
C TYR A 173 -3.61 15.83 2.82
N ALA A 174 -2.36 15.84 3.26
CA ALA A 174 -1.25 16.40 2.49
C ALA A 174 -1.01 15.74 1.13
N ILE A 175 -1.43 14.49 0.95
CA ILE A 175 -1.30 13.74 -0.31
C ILE A 175 -2.65 13.33 -0.92
N SER A 176 -3.76 13.90 -0.42
CA SER A 176 -5.10 13.73 -0.98
C SER A 176 -5.36 14.62 -2.19
N GLY A 177 -6.45 14.32 -2.91
CA GLY A 177 -6.93 15.16 -4.00
C GLY A 177 -7.50 16.51 -3.54
N ASP A 178 -7.92 16.63 -2.29
CA ASP A 178 -8.44 17.88 -1.71
C ASP A 178 -7.34 18.87 -1.29
N ALA A 179 -6.10 18.40 -1.15
CA ALA A 179 -5.00 19.26 -0.78
C ALA A 179 -4.62 20.21 -1.92
N PRO A 180 -4.51 21.55 -1.66
CA PRO A 180 -3.94 22.47 -2.64
C PRO A 180 -2.54 22.07 -3.09
N ASP A 181 -2.18 22.42 -4.32
CA ASP A 181 -0.82 22.22 -4.81
C ASP A 181 0.19 22.91 -3.88
N GLY A 182 1.29 22.19 -3.55
CA GLY A 182 2.31 22.67 -2.61
C GLY A 182 2.02 22.36 -1.14
N THR A 183 0.89 21.73 -0.80
CA THR A 183 0.61 21.27 0.58
C THR A 183 1.70 20.31 1.08
N TRP A 184 2.20 19.44 0.23
CA TRP A 184 3.43 18.69 0.50
C TRP A 184 4.63 19.56 0.17
N PRO A 185 5.44 20.01 1.17
CA PRO A 185 6.53 20.96 0.92
C PRO A 185 7.71 20.28 0.21
N ALA A 186 7.93 20.63 -1.06
CA ALA A 186 9.04 20.09 -1.86
C ALA A 186 10.43 20.57 -1.40
N ASP A 187 10.47 21.63 -0.60
CA ASP A 187 11.68 22.32 -0.11
C ASP A 187 12.01 22.02 1.36
N LYS A 188 11.43 20.96 1.94
CA LYS A 188 11.80 20.52 3.29
C LYS A 188 13.31 20.25 3.36
N PRO A 189 14.03 20.83 4.34
CA PRO A 189 15.47 20.57 4.49
C PRO A 189 15.72 19.15 5.01
N HIS A 190 16.86 18.59 4.70
CA HIS A 190 17.35 17.40 5.37
C HIS A 190 17.39 17.61 6.89
N GLY A 191 16.79 16.73 7.65
CA GLY A 191 16.63 16.87 9.11
C GLY A 191 15.26 17.41 9.55
N ALA A 192 14.37 17.78 8.61
CA ALA A 192 12.95 17.95 8.91
C ALA A 192 12.28 16.63 9.31
N THR A 193 11.10 16.70 9.92
CA THR A 193 10.28 15.53 10.23
C THR A 193 9.16 15.32 9.20
N LEU A 194 8.44 14.19 9.27
CA LEU A 194 7.38 13.90 8.31
C LEU A 194 6.28 14.96 8.36
N LEU A 195 5.78 15.28 9.54
CA LEU A 195 4.61 16.16 9.74
C LEU A 195 4.96 17.65 9.73
N ASP A 196 6.27 17.98 9.72
CA ASP A 196 6.71 19.37 9.69
C ASP A 196 6.09 20.14 8.51
N ARG A 197 5.46 21.27 8.81
CA ARG A 197 4.73 22.16 7.88
C ARG A 197 3.52 21.52 7.18
N LEU A 198 3.06 20.33 7.58
CA LEU A 198 1.80 19.78 7.07
C LEU A 198 0.61 20.40 7.83
N PRO A 199 -0.47 20.79 7.13
CA PRO A 199 -1.67 21.32 7.80
C PRO A 199 -2.44 20.21 8.52
N ASP A 200 -3.09 20.55 9.63
CA ASP A 200 -4.04 19.69 10.35
C ASP A 200 -5.47 20.20 10.11
N PRO A 201 -6.16 19.76 9.03
CA PRO A 201 -7.48 20.28 8.69
C PRO A 201 -8.55 19.84 9.71
N LYS A 202 -9.37 20.79 10.12
CA LYS A 202 -10.53 20.59 11.00
C LYS A 202 -11.68 21.49 10.54
N PRO A 203 -12.79 20.94 10.00
CA PRO A 203 -13.03 19.50 9.78
C PRO A 203 -12.14 18.93 8.68
N PHE A 204 -11.96 17.61 8.71
CA PHE A 204 -11.33 16.87 7.63
C PHE A 204 -12.28 16.77 6.41
N PRO A 205 -11.79 16.63 5.17
CA PRO A 205 -12.63 16.35 4.01
C PRO A 205 -13.57 15.15 4.21
N ALA A 206 -14.77 15.21 3.60
CA ALA A 206 -15.88 14.33 3.94
C ALA A 206 -15.66 12.83 3.66
N TRP A 207 -14.64 12.46 2.87
CA TRP A 207 -14.32 11.06 2.56
C TRP A 207 -13.68 10.30 3.73
N LEU A 208 -13.23 11.01 4.77
CA LEU A 208 -12.73 10.43 6.01
C LEU A 208 -13.39 11.14 7.21
N THR A 209 -14.32 10.45 7.86
CA THR A 209 -15.10 11.02 8.97
C THR A 209 -14.27 11.04 10.28
N GLU A 210 -14.73 11.80 11.27
CA GLU A 210 -14.14 11.77 12.62
C GLU A 210 -14.17 10.35 13.24
N ALA A 211 -15.19 9.54 12.91
CA ALA A 211 -15.26 8.15 13.36
C ALA A 211 -14.17 7.28 12.68
N ASP A 212 -13.89 7.51 11.40
CA ASP A 212 -12.82 6.82 10.68
C ASP A 212 -11.45 7.20 11.25
N ILE A 213 -11.23 8.49 11.54
CA ILE A 213 -9.99 8.98 12.18
C ILE A 213 -9.81 8.35 13.56
N ALA A 214 -10.87 8.32 14.37
CA ALA A 214 -10.85 7.69 15.69
C ALA A 214 -10.55 6.17 15.60
N TYR A 215 -11.05 5.50 14.56
CA TYR A 215 -10.73 4.09 14.30
C TYR A 215 -9.22 3.92 14.06
N TYR A 216 -8.63 4.66 13.12
CA TYR A 216 -7.19 4.61 12.85
C TYR A 216 -6.35 4.99 14.08
N ASP A 217 -6.74 6.04 14.84
CA ASP A 217 -6.08 6.42 16.08
C ASP A 217 -6.02 5.26 17.07
N SER A 218 -7.16 4.57 17.28
CA SER A 218 -7.22 3.41 18.19
C SER A 218 -6.32 2.26 17.74
N GLU A 219 -6.25 2.00 16.43
CA GLU A 219 -5.41 0.95 15.86
C GLU A 219 -3.91 1.26 16.06
N PHE A 220 -3.48 2.49 15.76
CA PHE A 220 -2.07 2.88 15.89
C PHE A 220 -1.64 3.09 17.34
N ARG A 221 -2.54 3.50 18.26
CA ARG A 221 -2.24 3.49 19.71
C ARG A 221 -1.97 2.08 20.24
N GLN A 222 -2.61 1.08 19.65
CA GLN A 222 -2.41 -0.31 20.03
C GLN A 222 -1.19 -0.92 19.34
N SER A 223 -0.99 -0.68 18.06
CA SER A 223 0.06 -1.33 17.26
C SER A 223 1.40 -0.62 17.31
N GLY A 224 1.41 0.69 17.55
CA GLY A 224 2.56 1.55 17.30
C GLY A 224 2.92 1.64 15.82
N PHE A 225 4.03 2.32 15.52
CA PHE A 225 4.53 2.51 14.16
C PHE A 225 5.81 1.71 13.86
N PHE A 226 6.37 0.96 14.80
CA PHE A 226 7.60 0.19 14.56
C PHE A 226 7.46 -0.79 13.40
N GLY A 227 6.40 -1.61 13.37
CA GLY A 227 6.15 -2.55 12.27
C GLY A 227 5.94 -1.85 10.93
N PRO A 228 4.98 -0.90 10.84
CA PRO A 228 4.78 -0.07 9.66
C PRO A 228 6.05 0.55 9.08
N LEU A 229 6.89 1.16 9.92
CA LEU A 229 8.15 1.82 9.53
C LEU A 229 9.25 0.80 9.16
N SER A 230 9.25 -0.37 9.80
CA SER A 230 10.22 -1.43 9.50
C SER A 230 10.08 -1.96 8.07
N ARG A 231 8.87 -1.84 7.45
CA ARG A 231 8.70 -2.12 6.02
C ARG A 231 9.67 -1.29 5.17
N TYR A 232 9.79 0.00 5.45
CA TYR A 232 10.69 0.93 4.73
C TYR A 232 12.18 0.68 4.99
N ARG A 233 12.53 -0.01 6.08
CA ARG A 233 13.92 -0.32 6.48
C ARG A 233 14.49 -1.55 5.76
N ASN A 234 13.69 -2.22 4.94
CA ASN A 234 14.08 -3.45 4.24
C ASN A 234 14.41 -3.27 2.76
N HIS A 235 14.49 -2.04 2.24
CA HIS A 235 14.75 -1.79 0.82
C HIS A 235 16.01 -2.51 0.28
N GLY A 236 17.10 -2.56 1.05
CA GLY A 236 18.32 -3.25 0.65
C GLY A 236 18.14 -4.77 0.55
N ALA A 237 17.56 -5.38 1.59
CA ALA A 237 17.28 -6.82 1.60
C ALA A 237 16.28 -7.21 0.51
N ASP A 238 15.26 -6.37 0.26
CA ASP A 238 14.28 -6.60 -0.78
C ASP A 238 14.90 -6.50 -2.19
N PHE A 239 15.78 -5.51 -2.40
CA PHE A 239 16.52 -5.40 -3.65
C PHE A 239 17.33 -6.66 -3.95
N GLU A 240 18.12 -7.14 -2.98
CA GLU A 240 18.91 -8.36 -3.13
C GLU A 240 18.02 -9.59 -3.39
N TRP A 241 16.96 -9.74 -2.62
CA TRP A 241 16.03 -10.87 -2.77
C TRP A 241 15.34 -10.87 -4.13
N LEU A 242 14.89 -9.73 -4.63
CA LEU A 242 14.18 -9.61 -5.89
C LEU A 242 15.05 -9.91 -7.10
N GLN A 243 16.39 -9.81 -7.02
CA GLN A 243 17.28 -10.12 -8.15
C GLN A 243 17.14 -11.56 -8.65
N GLN A 244 16.67 -12.47 -7.80
CA GLN A 244 16.37 -13.86 -8.20
C GLN A 244 15.25 -13.96 -9.25
N PHE A 245 14.43 -12.92 -9.36
CA PHE A 245 13.24 -12.87 -10.22
C PHE A 245 13.37 -11.88 -11.38
N LYS A 246 14.57 -11.33 -11.63
CA LYS A 246 14.81 -10.25 -12.61
C LYS A 246 14.35 -10.56 -14.04
N ASP A 247 14.33 -11.85 -14.40
CA ASP A 247 13.95 -12.33 -15.72
C ASP A 247 12.46 -12.76 -15.80
N ARG A 248 11.69 -12.56 -14.72
CA ARG A 248 10.26 -12.85 -14.67
C ARG A 248 9.40 -11.63 -14.94
N GLN A 249 8.21 -11.87 -15.46
CA GLN A 249 7.14 -10.90 -15.63
C GLN A 249 5.91 -11.35 -14.84
N ILE A 250 5.01 -10.43 -14.55
CA ILE A 250 3.70 -10.74 -13.98
C ILE A 250 2.75 -10.98 -15.16
N GLU A 251 2.51 -12.24 -15.47
CA GLU A 251 1.70 -12.68 -16.63
C GLU A 251 0.19 -12.70 -16.33
N GLN A 252 -0.17 -12.70 -15.04
CA GLN A 252 -1.57 -12.76 -14.62
C GLN A 252 -2.36 -11.56 -15.12
N PRO A 253 -3.68 -11.73 -15.36
CA PRO A 253 -4.58 -10.61 -15.60
C PRO A 253 -4.36 -9.53 -14.54
N SER A 254 -4.08 -8.31 -14.98
CA SER A 254 -3.76 -7.23 -14.05
C SER A 254 -4.52 -5.94 -14.34
N LEU A 255 -4.72 -5.15 -13.29
CA LEU A 255 -5.38 -3.85 -13.30
C LEU A 255 -4.54 -2.83 -12.54
N PHE A 256 -4.54 -1.57 -13.00
CA PHE A 256 -3.99 -0.45 -12.27
C PHE A 256 -5.01 0.68 -12.12
N ILE A 257 -5.09 1.27 -10.93
CA ILE A 257 -5.90 2.45 -10.64
C ILE A 257 -5.03 3.47 -9.90
N GLY A 258 -5.00 4.72 -10.36
CA GLY A 258 -4.28 5.80 -9.70
C GLY A 258 -5.08 7.09 -9.67
N GLY A 259 -4.63 8.07 -8.88
CA GLY A 259 -5.22 9.40 -8.81
C GLY A 259 -4.44 10.42 -9.63
N SER A 260 -5.11 11.34 -10.35
CA SER A 260 -4.44 12.37 -11.16
C SER A 260 -3.67 13.39 -10.31
N ARG A 261 -3.99 13.47 -9.01
CA ARG A 261 -3.32 14.34 -8.04
C ARG A 261 -2.35 13.60 -7.12
N ASP A 262 -2.21 12.28 -7.25
CA ASP A 262 -1.30 11.47 -6.46
C ASP A 262 0.17 11.88 -6.71
N LEU A 263 0.90 12.18 -5.63
CA LEU A 263 2.32 12.57 -5.68
C LEU A 263 3.22 11.40 -6.11
N VAL A 264 2.82 10.15 -5.84
CA VAL A 264 3.58 8.96 -6.27
C VAL A 264 3.63 8.88 -7.80
N LEU A 265 2.52 9.17 -8.48
CA LEU A 265 2.48 9.16 -9.94
C LEU A 265 3.24 10.33 -10.58
N LYS A 266 3.50 11.38 -9.81
CA LYS A 266 4.24 12.58 -10.23
C LYS A 266 5.72 12.57 -9.79
N MET A 267 6.18 11.50 -9.14
CA MET A 267 7.53 11.44 -8.56
C MET A 267 8.64 11.59 -9.61
N ILE A 268 8.41 11.11 -10.82
CA ILE A 268 9.34 11.27 -11.95
C ILE A 268 8.71 12.25 -12.96
N PRO A 269 9.20 13.49 -13.04
CA PRO A 269 8.65 14.49 -13.94
C PRO A 269 8.71 14.05 -15.42
N GLY A 270 7.59 14.22 -16.13
CA GLY A 270 7.47 13.92 -17.57
C GLY A 270 7.39 12.43 -17.92
N VAL A 271 7.32 11.55 -16.92
CA VAL A 271 7.18 10.11 -17.12
C VAL A 271 5.73 9.71 -16.82
N ASN A 272 5.10 9.00 -17.78
CA ASN A 272 3.81 8.37 -17.53
C ASN A 272 4.03 7.01 -16.87
N PRO A 273 3.61 6.81 -15.61
CA PRO A 273 3.83 5.56 -14.90
C PRO A 273 3.18 4.34 -15.58
N ILE A 274 2.07 4.53 -16.29
CA ILE A 274 1.40 3.45 -17.04
C ILE A 274 2.29 2.92 -18.16
N ASP A 275 3.03 3.80 -18.85
CA ASP A 275 3.91 3.38 -19.94
C ASP A 275 5.12 2.58 -19.42
N ILE A 276 5.57 2.88 -18.19
CA ILE A 276 6.62 2.08 -17.54
C ILE A 276 6.10 0.70 -17.12
N MET A 277 4.84 0.60 -16.71
CA MET A 277 4.24 -0.69 -16.28
C MET A 277 4.10 -1.69 -17.42
N LYS A 278 3.67 -1.24 -18.59
CA LYS A 278 3.29 -2.10 -19.74
C LYS A 278 4.32 -3.17 -20.09
N PRO A 279 5.63 -2.87 -20.16
CA PRO A 279 6.63 -3.88 -20.47
C PRO A 279 6.75 -5.03 -19.45
N HIS A 280 6.32 -4.81 -18.21
CA HIS A 280 6.44 -5.75 -17.11
C HIS A 280 5.15 -6.52 -16.81
N LEU A 281 4.03 -6.10 -17.41
CA LEU A 281 2.68 -6.63 -17.18
C LEU A 281 2.02 -7.04 -18.52
N PRO A 282 2.44 -8.13 -19.16
CA PRO A 282 1.81 -8.58 -20.42
C PRO A 282 0.32 -8.90 -20.25
N GLY A 283 -0.12 -9.21 -19.01
CA GLY A 283 -1.52 -9.42 -18.65
C GLY A 283 -2.32 -8.17 -18.29
N LEU A 284 -1.79 -6.95 -18.47
CA LEU A 284 -2.47 -5.71 -18.10
C LEU A 284 -3.75 -5.49 -18.93
N ARG A 285 -4.91 -5.61 -18.27
CA ARG A 285 -6.24 -5.47 -18.88
C ARG A 285 -6.83 -4.07 -18.75
N GLY A 286 -6.30 -3.24 -17.87
CA GLY A 286 -6.76 -1.87 -17.67
C GLY A 286 -5.78 -1.06 -16.82
N ALA A 287 -5.75 0.25 -17.12
CA ALA A 287 -5.03 1.22 -16.31
C ALA A 287 -5.84 2.53 -16.34
N THR A 288 -6.31 2.96 -15.19
CA THR A 288 -7.18 4.13 -15.07
C THR A 288 -6.57 5.13 -14.10
N VAL A 289 -6.56 6.41 -14.50
CA VAL A 289 -6.21 7.52 -13.61
C VAL A 289 -7.48 8.31 -13.33
N LEU A 290 -7.90 8.34 -12.08
CA LEU A 290 -9.11 9.02 -11.62
C LEU A 290 -8.85 10.52 -11.48
N GLU A 291 -9.64 11.32 -12.18
CA GLU A 291 -9.48 12.77 -12.17
C GLU A 291 -9.83 13.38 -10.82
N GLY A 292 -9.00 14.30 -10.35
CA GLY A 292 -9.15 14.98 -9.06
C GLY A 292 -8.85 14.12 -7.83
N CYS A 293 -8.60 12.82 -7.99
CA CYS A 293 -8.28 11.90 -6.91
C CYS A 293 -6.80 12.02 -6.51
N GLY A 294 -6.52 11.94 -5.23
CA GLY A 294 -5.16 11.86 -4.68
C GLY A 294 -4.67 10.44 -4.48
N HIS A 295 -3.92 10.26 -3.42
CA HIS A 295 -3.28 8.98 -3.10
C HIS A 295 -4.24 7.91 -2.59
N TRP A 296 -5.24 8.29 -1.79
CA TRP A 296 -6.12 7.36 -1.07
C TRP A 296 -7.31 6.92 -1.94
N THR A 297 -7.03 6.42 -3.14
CA THR A 297 -8.01 6.22 -4.22
C THR A 297 -9.27 5.50 -3.79
N GLN A 298 -9.18 4.41 -3.02
CA GLN A 298 -10.30 3.59 -2.57
C GLN A 298 -11.14 4.25 -1.47
N GLN A 299 -10.62 5.31 -0.84
CA GLN A 299 -11.28 6.10 0.19
C GLN A 299 -11.78 7.44 -0.33
N GLU A 300 -11.03 8.11 -1.21
CA GLU A 300 -11.41 9.41 -1.80
C GLU A 300 -12.50 9.29 -2.86
N GLN A 301 -12.45 8.24 -3.70
CA GLN A 301 -13.44 7.98 -4.75
C GLN A 301 -13.95 6.53 -4.68
N PRO A 302 -14.62 6.14 -3.58
CA PRO A 302 -14.96 4.75 -3.30
C PRO A 302 -15.88 4.12 -4.35
N GLU A 303 -16.87 4.86 -4.89
CA GLU A 303 -17.79 4.33 -5.89
C GLU A 303 -17.07 4.04 -7.22
N ALA A 304 -16.21 4.96 -7.66
CA ALA A 304 -15.47 4.80 -8.91
C ALA A 304 -14.49 3.63 -8.84
N VAL A 305 -13.71 3.55 -7.75
CA VAL A 305 -12.79 2.43 -7.52
C VAL A 305 -13.52 1.11 -7.39
N THR A 306 -14.60 1.05 -6.61
CA THR A 306 -15.42 -0.16 -6.45
C THR A 306 -15.95 -0.65 -7.78
N LYS A 307 -16.48 0.25 -8.60
CA LYS A 307 -17.00 -0.11 -9.92
C LYS A 307 -15.91 -0.71 -10.81
N LEU A 308 -14.74 -0.08 -10.88
CA LEU A 308 -13.62 -0.58 -11.69
C LEU A 308 -13.15 -1.96 -11.23
N LEU A 309 -13.03 -2.17 -9.91
CA LEU A 309 -12.64 -3.45 -9.34
C LEU A 309 -13.67 -4.55 -9.60
N VAL A 310 -14.96 -4.28 -9.36
CA VAL A 310 -16.04 -5.27 -9.57
C VAL A 310 -16.21 -5.62 -11.04
N ASP A 311 -16.15 -4.63 -11.94
CA ASP A 311 -16.23 -4.89 -13.38
C ASP A 311 -15.05 -5.74 -13.87
N TRP A 312 -13.84 -5.45 -13.38
CA TRP A 312 -12.65 -6.24 -13.69
C TRP A 312 -12.73 -7.66 -13.16
N LEU A 313 -13.12 -7.84 -11.88
CA LEU A 313 -13.29 -9.15 -11.26
C LEU A 313 -14.28 -10.04 -12.00
N LYS A 314 -15.42 -9.48 -12.46
CA LYS A 314 -16.41 -10.21 -13.25
C LYS A 314 -15.93 -10.58 -14.65
N GLY A 315 -14.87 -9.95 -15.14
CA GLY A 315 -14.26 -10.23 -16.44
C GLY A 315 -13.07 -11.19 -16.39
N LEU A 316 -12.75 -11.73 -15.21
CA LEU A 316 -11.69 -12.74 -15.04
C LEU A 316 -12.17 -14.12 -15.43
#